data_b77cf771305bfb3b7e29a1b2abbeeaef
#
_entry.id   b77cf771305bfb3b7e29a1b2abbeeaef
#
_cell.length_a   1.000
_cell.length_b   1.000
_cell.length_c   1.000
_cell.angle_alpha   90.00
_cell.angle_beta   90.00
_cell.angle_gamma   90.00
#
_symmetry.space_group_name_H-M   'P 1'
#
loop_
_entity.id
_entity.type
_entity.pdbx_description
1 polymer ?
#
loop_
_entity_poly.entity_id
_entity_poly.type
_entity_poly.pdbx_seq_one_letter_code
_entity_poly.pdbx_strand_id
1 'polypeptide(L)'
;WSQNLPILGWLFLKGRAKCCGNKILPRYFLVELFTGLIFAWACYAFTQNQDLGMLLASCSFAWLMIGVVAVDTETMLIPDRFSLGGACLGFVLSLYFPSLHGVIHHPMGIEKILGAFQSLLGILIGSGLLYWIGALAGRAFRREALGEGDVKLLGCVGAFCGWKGAVFSIFGGAVFGCIFLFLLFLFQKIKPAQSSAQDNLAFGKEIPFGPYLALAGMGYFFGLREWIDPWFSWMHALGF
;
A
#
# COMPACT_ATOMS: atom_id res chain seq x y z
N TRP A 1 31.34 -1.07 8.78
CA TRP A 1 30.61 -2.03 7.91
C TRP A 1 29.60 -2.85 8.72
N SER A 2 29.96 -3.43 9.87
CA SER A 2 29.03 -4.24 10.70
C SER A 2 27.83 -3.48 11.28
N GLN A 3 27.86 -2.16 11.28
CA GLN A 3 26.77 -1.34 11.82
C GLN A 3 25.65 -1.08 10.81
N ASN A 4 25.93 -1.28 9.52
CA ASN A 4 24.99 -1.05 8.42
C ASN A 4 24.38 -2.37 7.88
N LEU A 5 24.54 -3.47 8.61
CA LEU A 5 23.87 -4.71 8.26
C LEU A 5 22.37 -4.56 8.58
N PRO A 6 21.47 -4.77 7.59
CA PRO A 6 20.04 -4.71 7.84
C PRO A 6 19.65 -5.67 8.98
N ILE A 7 18.70 -5.27 9.81
CA ILE A 7 18.16 -6.05 10.93
C ILE A 7 19.24 -6.31 12.01
N LEU A 8 20.35 -6.96 11.63
CA LEU A 8 21.42 -7.35 12.55
C LEU A 8 22.13 -6.13 13.16
N GLY A 9 22.33 -5.07 12.39
CA GLY A 9 22.93 -3.82 12.88
C GLY A 9 22.16 -3.25 14.07
N TRP A 10 20.83 -3.16 13.97
CA TRP A 10 19.99 -2.66 15.05
C TRP A 10 20.02 -3.57 16.29
N LEU A 11 19.98 -4.89 16.09
CA LEU A 11 20.06 -5.89 17.18
C LEU A 11 21.40 -5.85 17.92
N PHE A 12 22.53 -5.82 17.19
CA PHE A 12 23.87 -5.74 17.79
C PHE A 12 24.11 -4.43 18.54
N LEU A 13 23.55 -3.33 18.03
CA LEU A 13 23.65 -2.01 18.65
C LEU A 13 22.61 -1.80 19.77
N LYS A 14 21.71 -2.77 20.01
CA LYS A 14 20.64 -2.68 21.01
C LYS A 14 19.82 -1.39 20.86
N GLY A 15 19.57 -0.97 19.60
CA GLY A 15 18.82 0.22 19.26
C GLY A 15 19.53 1.55 19.59
N ARG A 16 20.87 1.59 19.73
CA ARG A 16 21.64 2.82 19.98
C ARG A 16 22.75 2.99 18.96
N ALA A 17 22.90 4.20 18.46
CA ALA A 17 23.99 4.55 17.54
C ALA A 17 25.32 4.52 18.26
N LYS A 18 26.32 3.84 17.71
CA LYS A 18 27.65 3.69 18.34
C LYS A 18 28.44 5.00 18.36
N CYS A 19 28.16 5.92 17.41
CA CYS A 19 28.90 7.19 17.30
C CYS A 19 28.47 8.22 18.33
N CYS A 20 27.20 8.29 18.73
CA CYS A 20 26.66 9.34 19.58
C CYS A 20 25.76 8.83 20.72
N GLY A 21 25.52 7.51 20.80
CA GLY A 21 24.66 6.90 21.82
C GLY A 21 23.15 7.17 21.65
N ASN A 22 22.75 7.93 20.64
CA ASN A 22 21.34 8.26 20.39
C ASN A 22 20.52 7.01 20.08
N LYS A 23 19.26 6.99 20.51
CA LYS A 23 18.33 5.88 20.25
C LYS A 23 17.96 5.85 18.77
N ILE A 24 18.14 4.69 18.14
CA ILE A 24 17.63 4.39 16.80
C ILE A 24 16.20 3.92 16.94
N LEU A 25 15.27 4.60 16.28
CA LEU A 25 13.84 4.30 16.37
C LEU A 25 13.56 2.87 15.89
N PRO A 26 12.71 2.10 16.60
CA PRO A 26 12.37 0.72 16.24
C PRO A 26 11.73 0.59 14.84
N ARG A 27 11.16 1.66 14.32
CA ARG A 27 10.51 1.68 12.98
C ARG A 27 11.48 1.31 11.85
N TYR A 28 12.78 1.73 11.94
CA TYR A 28 13.76 1.35 10.93
C TYR A 28 13.97 -0.16 10.90
N PHE A 29 14.11 -0.76 12.08
CA PHE A 29 14.18 -2.21 12.22
C PHE A 29 12.92 -2.91 11.66
N LEU A 30 11.72 -2.38 11.95
CA LEU A 30 10.47 -2.95 11.45
C LEU A 30 10.37 -2.86 9.92
N VAL A 31 10.72 -1.73 9.32
CA VAL A 31 10.74 -1.56 7.86
C VAL A 31 11.69 -2.57 7.21
N GLU A 32 12.90 -2.70 7.72
CA GLU A 32 13.89 -3.67 7.21
C GLU A 32 13.40 -5.10 7.36
N LEU A 33 12.84 -5.45 8.52
CA LEU A 33 12.33 -6.79 8.81
C LEU A 33 11.16 -7.16 7.88
N PHE A 34 10.14 -6.31 7.77
CA PHE A 34 8.97 -6.58 6.92
C PHE A 34 9.35 -6.65 5.45
N THR A 35 10.21 -5.75 4.98
CA THR A 35 10.71 -5.79 3.61
C THR A 35 11.45 -7.10 3.33
N GLY A 36 12.35 -7.49 4.23
CA GLY A 36 13.10 -8.73 4.11
C GLY A 36 12.23 -9.97 4.13
N LEU A 37 11.21 -10.02 5.00
CA LEU A 37 10.27 -11.14 5.08
C LEU A 37 9.42 -11.27 3.81
N ILE A 38 8.89 -10.16 3.28
CA ILE A 38 8.09 -10.18 2.06
C ILE A 38 8.95 -10.57 0.86
N PHE A 39 10.17 -10.07 0.76
CA PHE A 39 11.09 -10.45 -0.33
C PHE A 39 11.46 -11.93 -0.27
N ALA A 40 11.75 -12.45 0.93
CA ALA A 40 12.04 -13.87 1.13
C ALA A 40 10.83 -14.75 0.75
N TRP A 41 9.62 -14.32 1.15
CA TRP A 41 8.38 -14.99 0.78
C TRP A 41 8.14 -14.95 -0.73
N ALA A 42 8.31 -13.79 -1.37
CA ALA A 42 8.15 -13.66 -2.81
C ALA A 42 9.15 -14.52 -3.59
N CYS A 43 10.41 -14.53 -3.15
CA CYS A 43 11.42 -15.43 -3.74
C CYS A 43 10.99 -16.89 -3.59
N TYR A 44 10.55 -17.32 -2.40
CA TYR A 44 10.11 -18.70 -2.20
C TYR A 44 8.89 -19.06 -3.07
N ALA A 45 7.86 -18.19 -3.09
CA ALA A 45 6.60 -18.46 -3.77
C ALA A 45 6.74 -18.48 -5.31
N PHE A 46 7.50 -17.56 -5.90
CA PHE A 46 7.53 -17.36 -7.35
C PHE A 46 8.74 -17.97 -8.06
N THR A 47 9.84 -18.26 -7.35
CA THR A 47 10.98 -18.98 -7.95
C THR A 47 10.61 -20.44 -8.26
N GLN A 48 9.78 -21.06 -7.43
CA GLN A 48 9.26 -22.41 -7.67
C GLN A 48 8.51 -22.52 -8.99
N ASN A 49 7.73 -21.49 -9.34
CA ASN A 49 6.91 -21.44 -10.54
C ASN A 49 7.64 -20.80 -11.75
N GLN A 50 8.88 -20.39 -11.59
CA GLN A 50 9.68 -19.66 -12.59
C GLN A 50 8.98 -18.38 -13.12
N ASP A 51 8.08 -17.79 -12.33
CA ASP A 51 7.38 -16.54 -12.68
C ASP A 51 8.19 -15.32 -12.22
N LEU A 52 9.17 -14.96 -13.04
CA LEU A 52 10.01 -13.78 -12.81
C LEU A 52 9.18 -12.50 -12.77
N GLY A 53 8.10 -12.43 -13.54
CA GLY A 53 7.22 -11.26 -13.59
C GLY A 53 6.55 -11.01 -12.25
N MET A 54 5.93 -12.05 -11.66
CA MET A 54 5.32 -11.97 -10.35
C MET A 54 6.33 -11.70 -9.24
N LEU A 55 7.54 -12.26 -9.34
CA LEU A 55 8.61 -11.96 -8.39
C LEU A 55 8.98 -10.48 -8.40
N LEU A 56 9.28 -9.92 -9.59
CA LEU A 56 9.65 -8.51 -9.74
C LEU A 56 8.50 -7.58 -9.31
N ALA A 57 7.27 -7.90 -9.70
CA ALA A 57 6.10 -7.12 -9.30
C ALA A 57 5.89 -7.15 -7.79
N SER A 58 6.01 -8.31 -7.16
CA SER A 58 5.85 -8.47 -5.70
C SER A 58 6.89 -7.68 -4.92
N CYS A 59 8.16 -7.80 -5.29
CA CYS A 59 9.25 -7.09 -4.61
C CYS A 59 9.13 -5.57 -4.79
N SER A 60 8.85 -5.12 -6.03
CA SER A 60 8.71 -3.68 -6.30
C SER A 60 7.48 -3.08 -5.63
N PHE A 61 6.34 -3.77 -5.68
CA PHE A 61 5.11 -3.32 -5.03
C PHE A 61 5.26 -3.25 -3.50
N ALA A 62 5.84 -4.29 -2.88
CA ALA A 62 6.12 -4.28 -1.45
C ALA A 62 7.03 -3.12 -1.05
N TRP A 63 8.11 -2.90 -1.80
CA TRP A 63 9.05 -1.81 -1.53
C TRP A 63 8.36 -0.44 -1.62
N LEU A 64 7.54 -0.21 -2.66
CA LEU A 64 6.78 1.02 -2.83
C LEU A 64 5.81 1.24 -1.66
N MET A 65 5.01 0.24 -1.31
CA MET A 65 3.98 0.37 -0.26
C MET A 65 4.60 0.54 1.12
N ILE A 66 5.65 -0.20 1.46
CA ILE A 66 6.37 -0.04 2.73
C ILE A 66 7.03 1.35 2.79
N GLY A 67 7.60 1.81 1.67
CA GLY A 67 8.17 3.16 1.56
C GLY A 67 7.11 4.25 1.80
N VAL A 68 5.92 4.11 1.20
CA VAL A 68 4.79 5.03 1.44
C VAL A 68 4.39 5.04 2.91
N VAL A 69 4.18 3.86 3.51
CA VAL A 69 3.82 3.75 4.94
C VAL A 69 4.86 4.44 5.82
N ALA A 70 6.15 4.21 5.56
CA ALA A 70 7.23 4.79 6.34
C ALA A 70 7.29 6.32 6.23
N VAL A 71 7.13 6.88 5.02
CA VAL A 71 7.23 8.33 4.79
C VAL A 71 5.95 9.04 5.22
N ASP A 72 4.79 8.53 4.88
CA ASP A 72 3.51 9.18 5.16
C ASP A 72 3.22 9.26 6.68
N THR A 73 3.62 8.23 7.44
CA THR A 73 3.51 8.27 8.91
C THR A 73 4.40 9.34 9.57
N GLU A 74 5.47 9.80 8.89
CA GLU A 74 6.37 10.83 9.39
C GLU A 74 6.00 12.23 8.93
N THR A 75 5.70 12.36 7.64
CA THR A 75 5.59 13.66 6.97
C THR A 75 4.18 14.02 6.58
N MET A 76 3.22 13.07 6.64
CA MET A 76 1.87 13.19 6.10
C MET A 76 1.86 13.61 4.62
N LEU A 77 2.94 13.28 3.90
CA LEU A 77 3.10 13.57 2.48
C LEU A 77 3.57 12.32 1.76
N ILE A 78 2.90 11.96 0.67
CA ILE A 78 3.28 10.85 -0.18
C ILE A 78 4.12 11.39 -1.34
N PRO A 79 5.43 11.06 -1.42
CA PRO A 79 6.26 11.54 -2.52
C PRO A 79 5.81 10.99 -3.87
N ASP A 80 5.77 11.83 -4.90
CA ASP A 80 5.36 11.44 -6.26
C ASP A 80 6.23 10.31 -6.85
N ARG A 81 7.46 10.14 -6.34
CA ARG A 81 8.34 9.03 -6.75
C ARG A 81 7.75 7.66 -6.40
N PHE A 82 7.06 7.54 -5.27
CA PHE A 82 6.39 6.31 -4.85
C PHE A 82 5.03 6.14 -5.53
N SER A 83 4.24 7.20 -5.62
CA SER A 83 2.89 7.14 -6.18
C SER A 83 2.90 7.13 -7.72
N LEU A 84 3.34 8.20 -8.37
CA LEU A 84 3.38 8.29 -9.84
C LEU A 84 4.47 7.38 -10.42
N GLY A 85 5.68 7.40 -9.84
CA GLY A 85 6.75 6.50 -10.28
C GLY A 85 6.37 5.04 -10.13
N GLY A 86 5.68 4.70 -9.03
CA GLY A 86 5.12 3.36 -8.81
C GLY A 86 4.06 2.99 -9.82
N ALA A 87 3.13 3.89 -10.16
CA ALA A 87 2.12 3.65 -11.18
C ALA A 87 2.74 3.39 -12.56
N CYS A 88 3.75 4.18 -12.95
CA CYS A 88 4.50 3.96 -14.18
C CYS A 88 5.20 2.59 -14.17
N LEU A 89 5.84 2.22 -13.05
CA LEU A 89 6.51 0.93 -12.92
C LEU A 89 5.51 -0.23 -13.02
N GLY A 90 4.37 -0.15 -12.34
CA GLY A 90 3.31 -1.15 -12.41
C GLY A 90 2.77 -1.32 -13.82
N PHE A 91 2.55 -0.22 -14.54
CA PHE A 91 2.13 -0.25 -15.94
C PHE A 91 3.16 -0.93 -16.84
N VAL A 92 4.43 -0.58 -16.71
CA VAL A 92 5.53 -1.20 -17.48
C VAL A 92 5.62 -2.69 -17.17
N LEU A 93 5.57 -3.09 -15.90
CA LEU A 93 5.58 -4.51 -15.52
C LEU A 93 4.37 -5.26 -16.10
N SER A 94 3.18 -4.65 -16.11
CA SER A 94 1.98 -5.26 -16.69
C SER A 94 2.06 -5.43 -18.21
N LEU A 95 2.81 -4.56 -18.90
CA LEU A 95 3.05 -4.69 -20.34
C LEU A 95 4.00 -5.86 -20.65
N TYR A 96 5.04 -6.06 -19.83
CA TYR A 96 6.00 -7.14 -20.04
C TYR A 96 5.55 -8.47 -19.44
N PHE A 97 4.80 -8.44 -18.35
CA PHE A 97 4.34 -9.60 -17.57
C PHE A 97 2.82 -9.57 -17.36
N PRO A 98 2.04 -9.96 -18.39
CA PRO A 98 0.56 -9.96 -18.32
C PRO A 98 -0.01 -10.86 -17.22
N SER A 99 0.77 -11.85 -16.77
CA SER A 99 0.44 -12.73 -15.63
C SER A 99 0.10 -11.96 -14.36
N LEU A 100 0.62 -10.73 -14.20
CA LEU A 100 0.31 -9.84 -13.08
C LEU A 100 -1.20 -9.61 -12.90
N HIS A 101 -1.93 -9.51 -14.00
CA HIS A 101 -3.39 -9.34 -14.02
C HIS A 101 -4.16 -10.64 -14.30
N GLY A 102 -3.48 -11.80 -14.29
CA GLY A 102 -4.09 -13.10 -14.59
C GLY A 102 -4.44 -13.28 -16.06
N VAL A 103 -3.87 -12.48 -16.95
CA VAL A 103 -4.04 -12.62 -18.39
C VAL A 103 -3.10 -13.72 -18.87
N ILE A 104 -3.67 -14.93 -19.03
CA ILE A 104 -2.95 -16.15 -19.43
C ILE A 104 -3.76 -16.79 -20.58
N HIS A 105 -3.11 -17.47 -21.53
CA HIS A 105 -3.74 -18.20 -22.63
C HIS A 105 -4.26 -17.39 -23.81
N HIS A 106 -3.73 -16.21 -24.07
CA HIS A 106 -3.98 -15.46 -25.29
C HIS A 106 -2.72 -15.46 -26.19
N PRO A 107 -2.84 -15.15 -27.50
CA PRO A 107 -1.65 -14.95 -28.36
C PRO A 107 -0.71 -13.88 -27.79
N MET A 108 0.60 -14.10 -27.86
CA MET A 108 1.63 -13.29 -27.18
C MET A 108 1.50 -11.76 -27.34
N GLY A 109 0.94 -11.26 -28.45
CA GLY A 109 0.74 -9.82 -28.64
C GLY A 109 -0.48 -9.28 -27.90
N ILE A 110 -1.54 -10.06 -27.87
CA ILE A 110 -2.84 -9.69 -27.25
C ILE A 110 -2.71 -9.69 -25.72
N GLU A 111 -2.00 -10.64 -25.14
CA GLU A 111 -1.77 -10.71 -23.69
C GLU A 111 -1.12 -9.43 -23.15
N LYS A 112 -0.10 -8.92 -23.83
CA LYS A 112 0.60 -7.68 -23.43
C LYS A 112 -0.34 -6.47 -23.46
N ILE A 113 -1.14 -6.37 -24.52
CA ILE A 113 -2.11 -5.26 -24.64
C ILE A 113 -3.17 -5.36 -23.55
N LEU A 114 -3.70 -6.56 -23.30
CA LEU A 114 -4.70 -6.77 -22.24
C LEU A 114 -4.12 -6.51 -20.85
N GLY A 115 -2.89 -6.95 -20.56
CA GLY A 115 -2.21 -6.66 -19.30
C GLY A 115 -2.03 -5.15 -19.08
N ALA A 116 -1.53 -4.43 -20.09
CA ALA A 116 -1.41 -2.99 -20.04
C ALA A 116 -2.76 -2.28 -19.89
N PHE A 117 -3.80 -2.76 -20.58
CA PHE A 117 -5.16 -2.23 -20.47
C PHE A 117 -5.75 -2.41 -19.07
N GLN A 118 -5.57 -3.59 -18.44
CA GLN A 118 -6.01 -3.84 -17.07
C GLN A 118 -5.29 -2.92 -16.06
N SER A 119 -4.00 -2.71 -16.24
CA SER A 119 -3.23 -1.77 -15.43
C SER A 119 -3.74 -0.34 -15.60
N LEU A 120 -3.95 0.10 -16.84
CA LEU A 120 -4.47 1.44 -17.13
C LEU A 120 -5.87 1.65 -16.55
N LEU A 121 -6.76 0.67 -16.71
CA LEU A 121 -8.08 0.70 -16.07
C LEU A 121 -7.96 0.78 -14.54
N GLY A 122 -7.04 0.03 -13.95
CA GLY A 122 -6.78 0.08 -12.52
C GLY A 122 -6.34 1.47 -12.06
N ILE A 123 -5.42 2.11 -12.80
CA ILE A 123 -4.97 3.49 -12.54
C ILE A 123 -6.16 4.45 -12.62
N LEU A 124 -6.91 4.42 -13.72
CA LEU A 124 -8.00 5.37 -13.96
C LEU A 124 -9.15 5.19 -12.97
N ILE A 125 -9.58 3.97 -12.72
CA ILE A 125 -10.68 3.69 -11.80
C ILE A 125 -10.24 3.98 -10.36
N GLY A 126 -9.05 3.57 -9.96
CA GLY A 126 -8.54 3.81 -8.61
C GLY A 126 -8.41 5.29 -8.32
N SER A 127 -7.60 6.01 -9.10
CA SER A 127 -7.40 7.45 -8.89
C SER A 127 -8.69 8.24 -9.11
N GLY A 128 -9.47 7.93 -10.17
CA GLY A 128 -10.70 8.62 -10.49
C GLY A 128 -11.77 8.46 -9.40
N LEU A 129 -11.99 7.25 -8.90
CA LEU A 129 -13.00 6.98 -7.89
C LEU A 129 -12.67 7.71 -6.58
N LEU A 130 -11.41 7.64 -6.14
CA LEU A 130 -11.00 8.32 -4.91
C LEU A 130 -11.03 9.85 -5.08
N TYR A 131 -10.65 10.37 -6.25
CA TYR A 131 -10.77 11.79 -6.56
C TYR A 131 -12.23 12.28 -6.45
N TRP A 132 -13.19 11.55 -7.04
CA TRP A 132 -14.60 11.93 -6.98
C TRP A 132 -15.16 11.81 -5.57
N ILE A 133 -14.79 10.78 -4.80
CA ILE A 133 -15.17 10.66 -3.39
C ILE A 133 -14.64 11.88 -2.60
N GLY A 134 -13.38 12.24 -2.79
CA GLY A 134 -12.78 13.40 -2.14
C GLY A 134 -13.45 14.73 -2.54
N ALA A 135 -13.73 14.91 -3.84
CA ALA A 135 -14.39 16.10 -4.34
C ALA A 135 -15.84 16.26 -3.83
N LEU A 136 -16.60 15.17 -3.76
CA LEU A 136 -17.96 15.16 -3.23
C LEU A 136 -17.96 15.41 -1.71
N ALA A 137 -17.07 14.72 -0.99
CA ALA A 137 -16.91 14.93 0.45
C ALA A 137 -16.46 16.36 0.77
N GLY A 138 -15.49 16.89 -0.01
CA GLY A 138 -15.05 18.28 0.16
C GLY A 138 -16.15 19.31 -0.04
N ARG A 139 -17.05 19.10 -1.02
CA ARG A 139 -18.24 19.95 -1.21
C ARG A 139 -19.23 19.82 -0.05
N ALA A 140 -19.48 18.59 0.43
CA ALA A 140 -20.43 18.32 1.50
C ALA A 140 -19.95 18.90 2.85
N PHE A 141 -18.69 18.72 3.19
CA PHE A 141 -18.13 19.15 4.48
C PHE A 141 -17.44 20.51 4.44
N ARG A 142 -17.35 21.16 3.27
CA ARG A 142 -16.68 22.46 3.06
C ARG A 142 -15.22 22.47 3.57
N ARG A 143 -14.54 21.36 3.47
CA ARG A 143 -13.12 21.16 3.82
C ARG A 143 -12.49 20.24 2.81
N GLU A 144 -11.19 20.35 2.60
CA GLU A 144 -10.46 19.33 1.86
C GLU A 144 -10.57 18.02 2.63
N ALA A 145 -11.24 17.03 2.01
CA ALA A 145 -11.56 15.77 2.67
C ALA A 145 -10.51 14.69 2.41
N LEU A 146 -9.67 14.86 1.39
CA LEU A 146 -8.73 13.83 0.94
C LEU A 146 -7.48 14.47 0.33
N GLY A 147 -6.31 13.90 0.64
CA GLY A 147 -5.04 14.36 0.09
C GLY A 147 -4.86 13.96 -1.38
N GLU A 148 -4.24 14.82 -2.19
CA GLU A 148 -3.87 14.48 -3.57
C GLU A 148 -2.91 13.27 -3.62
N GLY A 149 -2.08 13.09 -2.59
CA GLY A 149 -1.17 11.97 -2.45
C GLY A 149 -1.89 10.62 -2.44
N ASP A 150 -3.02 10.52 -1.72
CA ASP A 150 -3.83 9.30 -1.63
C ASP A 150 -4.43 8.91 -2.98
N VAL A 151 -4.90 9.90 -3.76
CA VAL A 151 -5.43 9.70 -5.10
C VAL A 151 -4.37 9.10 -6.04
N LYS A 152 -3.16 9.67 -6.02
CA LYS A 152 -2.02 9.18 -6.81
C LYS A 152 -1.56 7.80 -6.34
N LEU A 153 -1.54 7.58 -5.01
CA LEU A 153 -1.20 6.27 -4.43
C LEU A 153 -2.17 5.19 -4.88
N LEU A 154 -3.46 5.48 -4.89
CA LEU A 154 -4.44 4.50 -5.35
C LEU A 154 -4.33 4.19 -6.84
N GLY A 155 -3.88 5.15 -7.65
CA GLY A 155 -3.46 4.91 -9.02
C GLY A 155 -2.30 3.91 -9.09
N CYS A 156 -1.30 4.04 -8.23
CA CYS A 156 -0.21 3.08 -8.13
C CYS A 156 -0.72 1.68 -7.72
N VAL A 157 -1.56 1.58 -6.69
CA VAL A 157 -2.18 0.30 -6.30
C VAL A 157 -2.96 -0.30 -7.47
N GLY A 158 -3.74 0.51 -8.19
CA GLY A 158 -4.49 0.08 -9.37
C GLY A 158 -3.61 -0.44 -10.50
N ALA A 159 -2.42 0.13 -10.68
CA ALA A 159 -1.46 -0.33 -11.69
C ALA A 159 -0.98 -1.77 -11.45
N PHE A 160 -0.80 -2.17 -10.19
CA PHE A 160 -0.36 -3.51 -9.81
C PHE A 160 -1.50 -4.48 -9.57
N CYS A 161 -2.57 -4.03 -8.94
CA CYS A 161 -3.68 -4.86 -8.48
C CYS A 161 -4.87 -4.89 -9.45
N GLY A 162 -4.84 -4.06 -10.50
CA GLY A 162 -5.99 -3.82 -11.37
C GLY A 162 -7.11 -3.07 -10.66
N TRP A 163 -8.21 -2.83 -11.37
CA TRP A 163 -9.34 -2.03 -10.86
C TRP A 163 -10.03 -2.66 -9.64
N LYS A 164 -10.13 -3.99 -9.56
CA LYS A 164 -10.73 -4.70 -8.42
C LYS A 164 -9.92 -4.45 -7.14
N GLY A 165 -8.60 -4.57 -7.22
CA GLY A 165 -7.71 -4.30 -6.10
C GLY A 165 -7.72 -2.84 -5.68
N ALA A 166 -7.83 -1.90 -6.61
CA ALA A 166 -7.98 -0.48 -6.30
C ALA A 166 -9.27 -0.20 -5.52
N VAL A 167 -10.41 -0.73 -6.00
CA VAL A 167 -11.71 -0.61 -5.31
C VAL A 167 -11.65 -1.25 -3.92
N PHE A 168 -11.11 -2.47 -3.83
CA PHE A 168 -10.95 -3.14 -2.54
C PHE A 168 -10.08 -2.31 -1.58
N SER A 169 -9.01 -1.68 -2.07
CA SER A 169 -8.11 -0.89 -1.22
C SER A 169 -8.77 0.35 -0.62
N ILE A 170 -9.75 0.96 -1.29
CA ILE A 170 -10.53 2.06 -0.72
C ILE A 170 -11.32 1.57 0.50
N PHE A 171 -12.12 0.52 0.32
CA PHE A 171 -12.95 0.00 1.40
C PHE A 171 -12.12 -0.65 2.49
N GLY A 172 -11.11 -1.45 2.13
CA GLY A 172 -10.20 -2.08 3.07
C GLY A 172 -9.41 -1.05 3.87
N GLY A 173 -8.91 0.00 3.22
CA GLY A 173 -8.22 1.12 3.89
C GLY A 173 -9.12 1.84 4.88
N ALA A 174 -10.39 2.09 4.52
CA ALA A 174 -11.36 2.68 5.43
C ALA A 174 -11.63 1.78 6.65
N VAL A 175 -11.80 0.48 6.43
CA VAL A 175 -12.00 -0.50 7.52
C VAL A 175 -10.78 -0.56 8.43
N PHE A 176 -9.55 -0.66 7.88
CA PHE A 176 -8.32 -0.65 8.69
C PHE A 176 -8.16 0.64 9.46
N GLY A 177 -8.46 1.79 8.86
CA GLY A 177 -8.46 3.08 9.55
C GLY A 177 -9.46 3.12 10.70
N CYS A 178 -10.70 2.67 10.49
CA CYS A 178 -11.72 2.58 11.53
C CYS A 178 -11.31 1.66 12.67
N ILE A 179 -10.76 0.47 12.36
CA ILE A 179 -10.28 -0.47 13.37
C ILE A 179 -9.15 0.17 14.19
N PHE A 180 -8.19 0.82 13.54
CA PHE A 180 -7.09 1.48 14.22
C PHE A 180 -7.57 2.58 15.17
N LEU A 181 -8.49 3.43 14.71
CA LEU A 181 -9.09 4.48 15.52
C LEU A 181 -9.86 3.93 16.72
N PHE A 182 -10.63 2.86 16.49
CA PHE A 182 -11.39 2.18 17.56
C PHE A 182 -10.44 1.60 18.61
N LEU A 183 -9.36 0.96 18.19
CA LEU A 183 -8.35 0.44 19.11
C LEU A 183 -7.68 1.58 19.90
N LEU A 184 -7.30 2.68 19.26
CA LEU A 184 -6.76 3.85 19.96
C LEU A 184 -7.74 4.38 21.02
N PHE A 185 -9.01 4.48 20.68
CA PHE A 185 -10.05 4.91 21.61
C PHE A 185 -10.17 3.98 22.83
N LEU A 186 -10.13 2.65 22.60
CA LEU A 186 -10.13 1.66 23.69
C LEU A 186 -8.91 1.81 24.59
N PHE A 187 -7.71 1.93 24.01
CA PHE A 187 -6.47 2.09 24.79
C PHE A 187 -6.44 3.36 25.61
N GLN A 188 -7.02 4.45 25.13
CA GLN A 188 -7.13 5.69 25.90
C GLN A 188 -8.09 5.59 27.08
N LYS A 189 -9.19 4.86 26.92
CA LYS A 189 -10.15 4.62 28.00
C LYS A 189 -9.58 3.75 29.13
N ILE A 190 -8.58 2.89 28.82
CA ILE A 190 -7.95 1.97 29.79
C ILE A 190 -6.82 2.68 30.58
N LYS A 191 -6.21 3.74 30.07
CA LYS A 191 -5.21 4.54 30.79
C LYS A 191 -5.90 5.76 31.41
N PRO A 192 -6.21 5.75 32.73
CA PRO A 192 -6.72 6.96 33.38
C PRO A 192 -5.65 8.05 33.35
N ALA A 193 -6.08 9.25 33.06
CA ALA A 193 -5.34 10.46 32.85
C ALA A 193 -4.23 10.71 33.90
N GLN A 194 -2.99 10.51 33.50
CA GLN A 194 -1.80 11.10 34.13
C GLN A 194 -0.89 11.75 33.08
N SER A 195 -1.42 12.40 32.09
CA SER A 195 -0.65 13.27 31.22
C SER A 195 -1.48 14.50 30.88
N SER A 196 -0.82 15.63 31.14
CA SER A 196 -1.22 17.01 30.88
C SER A 196 -2.21 17.21 29.72
N ALA A 197 -3.09 18.19 29.88
CA ALA A 197 -4.22 18.62 29.04
C ALA A 197 -3.90 18.88 27.53
N GLN A 198 -2.72 18.51 27.06
CA GLN A 198 -2.29 18.64 25.66
C GLN A 198 -2.35 17.34 24.83
N ASP A 199 -2.54 16.19 25.45
CA ASP A 199 -2.64 14.88 24.78
C ASP A 199 -4.09 14.40 24.59
N ASN A 200 -5.06 15.27 24.79
CA ASN A 200 -6.40 14.98 24.32
C ASN A 200 -6.30 14.82 22.81
N LEU A 201 -6.57 13.61 22.31
CA LEU A 201 -6.81 13.38 20.89
C LEU A 201 -7.84 14.42 20.48
N ALA A 202 -7.33 15.56 20.05
CA ALA A 202 -8.16 16.61 19.52
C ALA A 202 -8.86 16.00 18.30
N PHE A 203 -10.15 15.89 18.37
CA PHE A 203 -10.99 15.82 17.19
C PHE A 203 -10.51 16.95 16.27
N GLY A 204 -9.67 16.61 15.27
CA GLY A 204 -9.03 17.61 14.41
C GLY A 204 -7.58 17.34 14.04
N LYS A 205 -6.90 16.34 14.63
CA LYS A 205 -5.58 15.94 14.16
C LYS A 205 -5.76 15.12 12.90
N GLU A 206 -5.21 15.60 11.81
CA GLU A 206 -5.19 14.85 10.54
C GLU A 206 -4.49 13.51 10.74
N ILE A 207 -5.14 12.44 10.27
CA ILE A 207 -4.60 11.09 10.35
C ILE A 207 -4.21 10.69 8.93
N PRO A 208 -2.96 10.28 8.69
CA PRO A 208 -2.53 9.87 7.35
C PRO A 208 -3.37 8.67 6.90
N PHE A 209 -4.04 8.80 5.74
CA PHE A 209 -4.88 7.74 5.17
C PHE A 209 -4.07 6.78 4.29
N GLY A 210 -2.96 7.26 3.71
CA GLY A 210 -2.07 6.50 2.85
C GLY A 210 -1.60 5.15 3.40
N PRO A 211 -1.19 5.03 4.68
CA PRO A 211 -0.77 3.77 5.27
C PRO A 211 -1.86 2.70 5.24
N TYR A 212 -3.11 3.07 5.46
CA TYR A 212 -4.24 2.12 5.45
C TYR A 212 -4.58 1.67 4.03
N LEU A 213 -4.50 2.58 3.05
CA LEU A 213 -4.63 2.25 1.63
C LEU A 213 -3.52 1.29 1.18
N ALA A 214 -2.27 1.59 1.55
CA ALA A 214 -1.12 0.75 1.22
C ALA A 214 -1.25 -0.65 1.82
N LEU A 215 -1.65 -0.76 3.09
CA LEU A 215 -1.87 -2.04 3.77
C LEU A 215 -3.00 -2.85 3.11
N ALA A 216 -4.11 -2.20 2.75
CA ALA A 216 -5.22 -2.86 2.07
C ALA A 216 -4.80 -3.36 0.67
N GLY A 217 -4.05 -2.54 -0.09
CA GLY A 217 -3.50 -2.92 -1.39
C GLY A 217 -2.53 -4.09 -1.29
N MET A 218 -1.63 -4.08 -0.30
CA MET A 218 -0.75 -5.21 -0.01
C MET A 218 -1.54 -6.46 0.36
N GLY A 219 -2.53 -6.34 1.23
CA GLY A 219 -3.39 -7.46 1.63
C GLY A 219 -4.08 -8.11 0.41
N TYR A 220 -4.62 -7.29 -0.50
CA TYR A 220 -5.20 -7.78 -1.74
C TYR A 220 -4.15 -8.50 -2.61
N PHE A 221 -3.02 -7.85 -2.87
CA PHE A 221 -2.00 -8.36 -3.77
C PHE A 221 -1.39 -9.69 -3.30
N PHE A 222 -1.10 -9.80 -1.99
CA PHE A 222 -0.37 -10.95 -1.42
C PHE A 222 -1.24 -12.10 -0.93
N GLY A 223 -2.55 -11.92 -0.74
CA GLY A 223 -3.33 -13.02 -0.19
C GLY A 223 -4.84 -12.98 -0.39
N LEU A 224 -5.44 -11.80 -0.51
CA LEU A 224 -6.89 -11.68 -0.54
C LEU A 224 -7.49 -11.72 -1.95
N ARG A 225 -6.66 -11.68 -3.01
CA ARG A 225 -7.11 -11.63 -4.39
C ARG A 225 -8.06 -12.77 -4.74
N GLU A 226 -7.70 -14.02 -4.38
CA GLU A 226 -8.50 -15.21 -4.68
C GLU A 226 -9.87 -15.20 -3.99
N TRP A 227 -9.95 -14.56 -2.81
CA TRP A 227 -11.18 -14.43 -2.04
C TRP A 227 -12.06 -13.27 -2.51
N ILE A 228 -11.44 -12.21 -2.98
CA ILE A 228 -12.13 -10.96 -3.35
C ILE A 228 -12.61 -10.98 -4.80
N ASP A 229 -11.83 -11.52 -5.74
CA ASP A 229 -12.16 -11.53 -7.15
C ASP A 229 -13.52 -12.21 -7.48
N PRO A 230 -13.93 -13.31 -6.82
CA PRO A 230 -15.25 -13.90 -7.04
C PRO A 230 -16.41 -12.97 -6.72
N TRP A 231 -16.24 -12.03 -5.76
CA TRP A 231 -17.29 -11.06 -5.42
C TRP A 231 -17.58 -10.08 -6.56
N PHE A 232 -16.61 -9.88 -7.45
CA PHE A 232 -16.78 -9.05 -8.65
C PHE A 232 -17.18 -9.86 -9.88
N SER A 233 -17.31 -11.19 -9.79
CA SER A 233 -17.65 -12.07 -10.93
C SER A 233 -19.04 -11.83 -11.49
N TRP A 234 -19.97 -11.33 -10.69
CA TRP A 234 -21.33 -10.96 -11.14
C TRP A 234 -21.29 -9.84 -12.20
N MET A 235 -20.26 -9.02 -12.24
CA MET A 235 -20.12 -7.98 -13.28
C MET A 235 -19.77 -8.57 -14.64
N HIS A 236 -19.09 -9.71 -14.71
CA HIS A 236 -18.88 -10.44 -15.95
C HIS A 236 -20.21 -10.96 -16.55
N ALA A 237 -21.21 -11.26 -15.69
CA ALA A 237 -22.55 -11.63 -16.14
C ALA A 237 -23.32 -10.45 -16.77
N LEU A 238 -22.90 -9.21 -16.51
CA LEU A 238 -23.46 -7.99 -17.08
C LEU A 238 -22.72 -7.51 -18.35
N GLY A 239 -21.69 -8.27 -18.81
CA GLY A 239 -20.96 -7.98 -20.05
C GLY A 239 -19.79 -6.99 -19.90
N PHE A 240 -19.31 -6.76 -18.66
CA PHE A 240 -18.12 -5.94 -18.37
C PHE A 240 -16.92 -6.79 -17.99
#